data_a1554d7369838d150b02c7e1ca01bdef
#
_entry.id   a1554d7369838d150b02c7e1ca01bdef
#
_cell.length_a   1.000
_cell.length_b   1.000
_cell.length_c   1.000
_cell.angle_alpha   90.00
_cell.angle_beta   90.00
_cell.angle_gamma   90.00
#
_symmetry.space_group_name_H-M   'P 1'
#
loop_
_entity.id
_entity.type
_entity.pdbx_description
1 polymer ?
#
loop_
_entity_poly.entity_id
_entity_poly.type
_entity_poly.pdbx_seq_one_letter_code
_entity_poly.pdbx_strand_id
1 'polypeptide(L)'
;YWGGGGLKGLIAGRGLNVVLIDRQRSDADADPLAPLDAALAAGDSLILFPEGTRRDEALPGPFKSGLYHLAQRHPGVELVPVYLDNARRCLPKGSLVPVPVICTARFGRALAPVADQDKEGFLEAARAAVGELA
;
A
#
# COMPACT_ATOMS: atom_id res chain seq x y z
N TYR A 1 3.11 0.77 -14.91
CA TYR A 1 2.09 0.58 -15.94
C TYR A 1 1.13 1.78 -16.08
N TRP A 2 1.13 2.68 -15.13
CA TRP A 2 0.26 3.89 -15.11
C TRP A 2 1.00 5.18 -15.44
N GLY A 3 2.30 5.14 -15.70
CA GLY A 3 3.18 6.30 -15.93
C GLY A 3 3.26 6.84 -17.38
N GLY A 4 2.39 6.38 -18.28
CA GLY A 4 2.35 6.88 -19.66
C GLY A 4 1.44 8.10 -19.77
N GLY A 5 1.93 9.17 -20.41
CA GLY A 5 1.20 10.41 -20.66
C GLY A 5 -0.06 10.23 -21.52
N GLY A 6 -1.15 9.84 -20.91
CA GLY A 6 -2.46 9.67 -21.51
C GLY A 6 -3.55 9.89 -20.47
N LEU A 7 -4.83 9.73 -20.86
CA LEU A 7 -6.00 9.88 -19.99
C LEU A 7 -5.87 9.11 -18.66
N LYS A 8 -5.19 7.96 -18.67
CA LYS A 8 -4.90 7.15 -17.47
C LYS A 8 -3.98 7.85 -16.49
N GLY A 9 -2.92 8.52 -16.98
CA GLY A 9 -2.02 9.31 -16.14
C GLY A 9 -2.69 10.55 -15.55
N LEU A 10 -3.61 11.17 -16.31
CA LEU A 10 -4.40 12.31 -15.83
C LEU A 10 -5.38 11.91 -14.72
N ILE A 11 -6.05 10.78 -14.86
CA ILE A 11 -7.00 10.25 -13.84
C ILE A 11 -6.22 9.81 -12.59
N ALA A 12 -5.11 9.12 -12.73
CA ALA A 12 -4.28 8.70 -11.61
C ALA A 12 -3.67 9.90 -10.87
N GLY A 13 -3.12 10.88 -11.57
CA GLY A 13 -2.45 12.02 -10.95
C GLY A 13 -3.37 13.09 -10.38
N ARG A 14 -4.51 13.37 -11.02
CA ARG A 14 -5.43 14.44 -10.59
C ARG A 14 -6.71 13.95 -9.91
N GLY A 15 -7.15 12.71 -10.23
CA GLY A 15 -8.38 12.16 -9.66
C GLY A 15 -8.18 11.34 -8.40
N LEU A 16 -7.05 10.60 -8.31
CA LEU A 16 -6.79 9.66 -7.21
C LEU A 16 -5.58 10.04 -6.35
N ASN A 17 -4.90 11.15 -6.66
CA ASN A 17 -3.68 11.61 -5.97
C ASN A 17 -2.65 10.47 -5.76
N VAL A 18 -2.38 9.70 -6.82
CA VAL A 18 -1.50 8.52 -6.75
C VAL A 18 -0.05 8.96 -6.65
N VAL A 19 0.64 8.57 -5.60
CA VAL A 19 2.10 8.70 -5.47
C VAL A 19 2.75 7.53 -6.21
N LEU A 20 3.45 7.84 -7.31
CA LEU A 20 4.16 6.84 -8.10
C LEU A 20 5.54 6.58 -7.49
N ILE A 21 5.78 5.36 -7.06
CA ILE A 21 7.11 4.90 -6.64
C ILE A 21 7.76 4.24 -7.85
N ASP A 22 8.79 4.89 -8.40
CA ASP A 22 9.57 4.32 -9.49
C ASP A 22 10.56 3.28 -8.93
N ARG A 23 10.26 2.01 -9.18
CA ARG A 23 11.08 0.87 -8.75
C ARG A 23 12.23 0.56 -9.73
N GLN A 24 12.23 1.18 -10.92
CA GLN A 24 13.22 0.92 -11.97
C GLN A 24 14.22 2.07 -12.11
N ARG A 25 14.15 3.09 -11.26
CA ARG A 25 15.07 4.20 -11.33
C ARG A 25 16.48 3.71 -11.00
N SER A 26 17.33 3.78 -11.99
CA SER A 26 18.76 3.42 -11.93
C SER A 26 19.63 4.43 -11.19
N ASP A 27 19.05 5.50 -10.66
CA ASP A 27 19.77 6.42 -9.78
C ASP A 27 19.89 5.78 -8.41
N ALA A 28 21.04 5.19 -8.14
CA ALA A 28 21.38 4.48 -6.90
C ALA A 28 21.25 5.34 -5.63
N ASP A 29 21.11 6.67 -5.77
CA ASP A 29 21.03 7.64 -4.69
C ASP A 29 19.60 8.14 -4.37
N ALA A 30 18.58 7.78 -5.14
CA ALA A 30 17.22 8.26 -4.89
C ALA A 30 16.47 7.37 -3.89
N ASP A 31 16.12 7.93 -2.73
CA ASP A 31 15.27 7.25 -1.73
C ASP A 31 13.86 6.99 -2.32
N PRO A 32 13.44 5.73 -2.48
CA PRO A 32 12.13 5.39 -3.04
C PRO A 32 10.96 5.80 -2.11
N LEU A 33 11.22 6.07 -0.84
CA LEU A 33 10.20 6.48 0.12
C LEU A 33 10.03 8.01 0.19
N ALA A 34 10.95 8.81 -0.36
CA ALA A 34 10.89 10.26 -0.29
C ALA A 34 9.55 10.89 -0.74
N PRO A 35 8.87 10.41 -1.80
CA PRO A 35 7.54 10.93 -2.14
C PRO A 35 6.46 10.63 -1.09
N LEU A 36 6.57 9.50 -0.38
CA LEU A 36 5.65 9.13 0.70
C LEU A 36 5.92 9.96 1.95
N ASP A 37 7.21 10.17 2.28
CA ASP A 37 7.63 11.04 3.38
C ASP A 37 7.10 12.47 3.18
N ALA A 38 7.20 13.00 1.96
CA ALA A 38 6.70 14.33 1.63
C ALA A 38 5.18 14.46 1.80
N ALA A 39 4.42 13.44 1.37
CA ALA A 39 2.96 13.42 1.52
C ALA A 39 2.55 13.37 3.00
N LEU A 40 3.19 12.51 3.81
CA LEU A 40 2.92 12.43 5.25
C LEU A 40 3.31 13.74 5.96
N ALA A 41 4.43 14.36 5.58
CA ALA A 41 4.85 15.64 6.14
C ALA A 41 3.87 16.78 5.79
N ALA A 42 3.18 16.69 4.65
CA ALA A 42 2.11 17.61 4.26
C ALA A 42 0.78 17.36 5.01
N GLY A 43 0.69 16.31 5.82
CA GLY A 43 -0.52 15.93 6.55
C GLY A 43 -1.48 15.04 5.76
N ASP A 44 -1.04 14.50 4.63
CA ASP A 44 -1.85 13.58 3.83
C ASP A 44 -1.94 12.20 4.48
N SER A 45 -3.06 11.51 4.25
CA SER A 45 -3.21 10.09 4.57
C SER A 45 -2.82 9.23 3.36
N LEU A 46 -2.12 8.13 3.61
CA LEU A 46 -1.67 7.22 2.56
C LEU A 46 -2.40 5.88 2.60
N ILE A 47 -2.73 5.35 1.42
CA ILE A 47 -3.14 3.95 1.25
C ILE A 47 -1.97 3.19 0.64
N LEU A 48 -1.47 2.20 1.37
CA LEU A 48 -0.32 1.39 0.96
C LEU A 48 -0.75 -0.05 0.68
N PHE A 49 -0.15 -0.64 -0.34
CA PHE A 49 -0.25 -2.07 -0.64
C PHE A 49 1.11 -2.71 -0.39
N PRO A 50 1.39 -3.17 0.85
CA PRO A 50 2.73 -3.55 1.27
C PRO A 50 3.26 -4.83 0.62
N GLU A 51 2.39 -5.64 0.03
CA GLU A 51 2.80 -6.79 -0.79
C GLU A 51 3.53 -6.37 -2.07
N GLY A 52 3.23 -5.20 -2.57
CA GLY A 52 3.83 -4.63 -3.77
C GLY A 52 3.47 -5.33 -5.08
N THR A 53 2.60 -6.30 -5.06
CA THR A 53 2.07 -7.01 -6.24
C THR A 53 0.65 -7.49 -5.96
N ARG A 54 -0.11 -7.75 -7.02
CA ARG A 54 -1.40 -8.44 -6.91
C ARG A 54 -1.16 -9.93 -6.83
N ARG A 55 -1.79 -10.59 -5.87
CA ARG A 55 -1.74 -12.04 -5.70
C ARG A 55 -3.11 -12.66 -5.96
N ASP A 56 -3.11 -13.95 -6.21
CA ASP A 56 -4.35 -14.70 -6.44
C ASP A 56 -4.85 -15.42 -5.18
N GLU A 57 -4.05 -15.44 -4.12
CA GLU A 57 -4.39 -15.99 -2.81
C GLU A 57 -5.34 -15.05 -2.06
N ALA A 58 -6.20 -15.64 -1.20
CA ALA A 58 -7.13 -14.90 -0.36
C ALA A 58 -6.44 -14.18 0.79
N LEU A 59 -5.38 -14.79 1.35
CA LEU A 59 -4.61 -14.21 2.44
C LEU A 59 -3.44 -13.37 1.93
N PRO A 60 -3.05 -12.31 2.67
CA PRO A 60 -1.95 -11.45 2.28
C PRO A 60 -0.61 -12.21 2.27
N GLY A 61 0.18 -11.99 1.23
CA GLY A 61 1.54 -12.48 1.14
C GLY A 61 2.53 -11.68 1.99
N PRO A 62 3.83 -11.99 1.89
CA PRO A 62 4.87 -11.28 2.65
C PRO A 62 4.88 -9.78 2.35
N PHE A 63 4.97 -8.96 3.39
CA PHE A 63 5.05 -7.51 3.26
C PHE A 63 6.49 -7.07 2.97
N LYS A 64 6.63 -6.02 2.17
CA LYS A 64 7.91 -5.41 1.83
C LYS A 64 8.42 -4.51 2.94
N SER A 65 9.74 -4.45 3.10
CA SER A 65 10.42 -3.65 4.14
C SER A 65 10.12 -2.16 4.10
N GLY A 66 9.65 -1.63 2.97
CA GLY A 66 9.26 -0.21 2.85
C GLY A 66 8.23 0.23 3.88
N LEU A 67 7.28 -0.64 4.25
CA LEU A 67 6.30 -0.35 5.31
C LEU A 67 6.99 -0.10 6.67
N TYR A 68 7.94 -0.96 7.04
CA TYR A 68 8.70 -0.81 8.28
C TYR A 68 9.51 0.49 8.31
N HIS A 69 10.25 0.79 7.24
CA HIS A 69 11.06 2.00 7.18
C HIS A 69 10.22 3.28 7.22
N LEU A 70 9.06 3.27 6.55
CA LEU A 70 8.14 4.40 6.59
C LEU A 70 7.56 4.60 8.01
N ALA A 71 7.17 3.51 8.67
CA ALA A 71 6.67 3.55 10.04
C ALA A 71 7.72 4.06 11.05
N GLN A 72 9.00 3.67 10.87
CA GLN A 72 10.10 4.18 11.70
C GLN A 72 10.34 5.69 11.52
N ARG A 73 10.21 6.19 10.30
CA ARG A 73 10.41 7.63 10.00
C ARG A 73 9.27 8.49 10.54
N HIS A 74 8.07 7.92 10.65
CA HIS A 74 6.85 8.63 11.05
C HIS A 74 6.16 7.96 12.25
N PRO A 75 6.78 7.95 13.45
CA PRO A 75 6.25 7.23 14.62
C PRO A 75 4.93 7.81 15.14
N GLY A 76 4.55 9.02 14.73
CA GLY A 76 3.27 9.65 15.08
C GLY A 76 2.12 9.32 14.11
N VAL A 77 2.38 8.56 13.05
CA VAL A 77 1.35 8.16 12.07
C VAL A 77 0.77 6.82 12.45
N GLU A 78 -0.55 6.75 12.56
CA GLU A 78 -1.26 5.50 12.83
C GLU A 78 -1.31 4.61 11.58
N LEU A 79 -0.96 3.35 11.76
CA LEU A 79 -1.06 2.31 10.74
C LEU A 79 -2.30 1.46 10.99
N VAL A 80 -3.31 1.62 10.15
CA VAL A 80 -4.57 0.88 10.25
C VAL A 80 -4.58 -0.25 9.22
N PRO A 81 -4.66 -1.53 9.63
CA PRO A 81 -4.79 -2.64 8.72
C PRO A 81 -6.16 -2.62 8.03
N VAL A 82 -6.17 -2.84 6.72
CA VAL A 82 -7.39 -2.88 5.92
C VAL A 82 -7.38 -4.11 5.04
N TYR A 83 -8.46 -4.88 5.08
CA TYR A 83 -8.69 -5.99 4.16
C TYR A 83 -9.75 -5.61 3.13
N LEU A 84 -9.44 -5.85 1.85
CA LEU A 84 -10.35 -5.61 0.73
C LEU A 84 -10.89 -6.94 0.20
N ASP A 85 -12.14 -7.23 0.54
CA ASP A 85 -12.83 -8.40 0.02
C ASP A 85 -13.34 -8.17 -1.40
N ASN A 86 -13.27 -9.20 -2.23
CA ASN A 86 -13.72 -9.21 -3.64
C ASN A 86 -13.03 -8.20 -4.59
N ALA A 87 -12.06 -7.39 -4.13
CA ALA A 87 -11.37 -6.41 -5.00
C ALA A 87 -10.72 -7.08 -6.23
N ARG A 88 -10.20 -8.31 -6.07
CA ARG A 88 -9.64 -9.12 -7.14
C ARG A 88 -10.70 -9.51 -8.20
N ARG A 89 -11.92 -9.83 -7.77
CA ARG A 89 -13.05 -10.20 -8.65
C ARG A 89 -13.60 -8.99 -9.38
N CYS A 90 -13.53 -7.81 -8.74
CA CYS A 90 -13.95 -6.56 -9.36
C CYS A 90 -13.05 -6.18 -10.55
N LEU A 91 -11.73 -6.33 -10.42
CA LEU A 91 -10.77 -6.03 -11.48
C LEU A 91 -9.74 -7.15 -11.62
N PRO A 92 -10.06 -8.24 -12.34
CA PRO A 92 -9.14 -9.35 -12.56
C PRO A 92 -7.84 -8.89 -13.24
N LYS A 93 -6.76 -9.60 -12.96
CA LYS A 93 -5.44 -9.33 -13.58
C LYS A 93 -5.55 -9.41 -15.10
N GLY A 94 -5.14 -8.36 -15.79
CA GLY A 94 -5.22 -8.25 -17.25
C GLY A 94 -6.55 -7.71 -17.79
N SER A 95 -7.60 -7.56 -16.98
CA SER A 95 -8.85 -6.90 -17.38
C SER A 95 -8.72 -5.38 -17.21
N LEU A 96 -9.31 -4.65 -18.17
CA LEU A 96 -9.46 -3.19 -18.10
C LEU A 96 -10.91 -2.79 -17.76
N VAL A 97 -11.82 -3.75 -17.74
CA VAL A 97 -13.22 -3.52 -17.45
C VAL A 97 -13.55 -4.08 -16.09
N PRO A 98 -14.00 -3.24 -15.13
CA PRO A 98 -14.42 -3.73 -13.83
C PRO A 98 -15.69 -4.57 -13.94
N VAL A 99 -15.73 -5.69 -13.22
CA VAL A 99 -16.92 -6.50 -13.04
C VAL A 99 -17.73 -5.92 -11.89
N PRO A 100 -19.05 -5.69 -12.03
CA PRO A 100 -19.87 -5.12 -10.97
C PRO A 100 -20.13 -6.17 -9.88
N VAL A 101 -19.22 -6.27 -8.93
CA VAL A 101 -19.32 -7.09 -7.72
C VAL A 101 -19.24 -6.20 -6.49
N ILE A 102 -19.90 -6.61 -5.41
CA ILE A 102 -19.81 -5.90 -4.13
C ILE A 102 -18.40 -6.14 -3.57
N CYS A 103 -17.68 -5.04 -3.36
CA CYS A 103 -16.40 -5.03 -2.65
C CYS A 103 -16.61 -4.49 -1.24
N THR A 104 -15.99 -5.12 -0.25
CA THR A 104 -16.07 -4.67 1.14
C THR A 104 -14.68 -4.33 1.64
N ALA A 105 -14.54 -3.20 2.33
CA ALA A 105 -13.35 -2.83 3.07
C ALA A 105 -13.59 -3.05 4.57
N ARG A 106 -12.76 -3.87 5.21
CA ARG A 106 -12.79 -4.11 6.65
C ARG A 106 -11.58 -3.43 7.27
N PHE A 107 -11.81 -2.60 8.28
CA PHE A 107 -10.78 -1.86 9.00
C PHE A 107 -10.54 -2.51 10.35
N GLY A 108 -9.26 -2.75 10.68
CA GLY A 108 -8.84 -3.23 11.98
C GLY A 108 -8.46 -2.11 12.94
N ARG A 109 -7.95 -2.49 14.08
CA ARG A 109 -7.37 -1.54 15.04
C ARG A 109 -6.00 -1.09 14.56
N ALA A 110 -5.61 0.14 14.92
CA ALA A 110 -4.26 0.63 14.66
C ALA A 110 -3.21 -0.33 15.25
N LEU A 111 -2.14 -0.55 14.49
CA LEU A 111 -1.03 -1.39 14.92
C LEU A 111 -0.26 -0.73 16.06
N ALA A 112 0.38 -1.55 16.89
CA ALA A 112 1.31 -1.04 17.89
C ALA A 112 2.49 -0.29 17.23
N PRO A 113 3.06 0.74 17.88
CA PRO A 113 4.19 1.47 17.34
C PRO A 113 5.38 0.56 17.00
N VAL A 114 6.11 0.91 15.94
CA VAL A 114 7.26 0.15 15.45
C VAL A 114 8.49 0.24 16.38
N ALA A 115 8.52 1.22 17.30
CA ALA A 115 9.70 1.59 18.08
C ALA A 115 10.35 0.44 18.87
N ASP A 116 9.56 -0.54 19.30
CA ASP A 116 10.03 -1.66 20.16
C ASP A 116 10.05 -3.00 19.41
N GLN A 117 9.91 -2.97 18.09
CA GLN A 117 9.82 -4.18 17.27
C GLN A 117 10.97 -4.27 16.27
N ASP A 118 11.50 -5.49 16.08
CA ASP A 118 12.38 -5.75 14.96
C ASP A 118 11.59 -5.75 13.64
N LYS A 119 12.29 -5.61 12.53
CA LYS A 119 11.69 -5.48 11.21
C LYS A 119 10.81 -6.68 10.85
N GLU A 120 11.27 -7.90 11.12
CA GLU A 120 10.57 -9.11 10.74
C GLU A 120 9.30 -9.30 11.56
N GLY A 121 9.41 -9.11 12.89
CA GLY A 121 8.27 -9.18 13.80
C GLY A 121 7.20 -8.14 13.49
N PHE A 122 7.59 -6.90 13.19
CA PHE A 122 6.65 -5.85 12.80
C PHE A 122 5.90 -6.18 11.50
N LEU A 123 6.63 -6.62 10.46
CA LEU A 123 6.02 -6.95 9.17
C LEU A 123 5.08 -8.15 9.27
N GLU A 124 5.44 -9.14 10.09
CA GLU A 124 4.58 -10.31 10.32
C GLU A 124 3.34 -9.94 11.15
N ALA A 125 3.47 -9.12 12.18
CA ALA A 125 2.33 -8.61 12.96
C ALA A 125 1.38 -7.79 12.08
N ALA A 126 1.91 -6.93 11.22
CA ALA A 126 1.11 -6.15 10.28
C ALA A 126 0.37 -7.04 9.28
N ARG A 127 1.04 -8.08 8.76
CA ARG A 127 0.44 -9.06 7.86
C ARG A 127 -0.66 -9.88 8.53
N ALA A 128 -0.40 -10.36 9.74
CA ALA A 128 -1.37 -11.12 10.55
C ALA A 128 -2.61 -10.28 10.83
N ALA A 129 -2.45 -9.02 11.22
CA ALA A 129 -3.55 -8.10 11.49
C ALA A 129 -4.46 -7.87 10.26
N VAL A 130 -3.91 -7.84 9.04
CA VAL A 130 -4.72 -7.81 7.82
C VAL A 130 -5.38 -9.16 7.57
N GLY A 131 -4.68 -10.28 7.83
CA GLY A 131 -5.22 -11.63 7.66
C GLY A 131 -6.40 -11.94 8.59
N GLU A 132 -6.41 -11.40 9.80
CA GLU A 132 -7.52 -11.56 10.77
C GLU A 132 -8.82 -10.87 10.32
N LEU A 133 -8.73 -9.96 9.36
CA LEU A 133 -9.90 -9.27 8.78
C LEU A 133 -10.49 -10.02 7.57
N ALA A 134 -9.86 -11.11 7.09
CA ALA A 134 -10.25 -11.85 5.89
C ALA A 134 -11.58 -12.61 6.00
#